data_f21a8d466841ed035a6644f8e4f782ed
#
_entry.id   f21a8d466841ed035a6644f8e4f782ed
#
_cell.length_a   1.000
_cell.length_b   1.000
_cell.length_c   1.000
_cell.angle_alpha   90.00
_cell.angle_beta   90.00
_cell.angle_gamma   90.00
#
_symmetry.space_group_name_H-M   'P 1'
#
loop_
_entity.id
_entity.type
_entity.pdbx_description
1 polymer ?
#
loop_
_entity_poly.entity_id
_entity_poly.type
_entity_poly.pdbx_seq_one_letter_code
_entity_poly.pdbx_strand_id
1 'polypeptide(L)'
;MNANENAENELMARMKVSKAVATMAIPSVISSLVTVVYNMADTFFVGQTGDPLQVAAVSLTNPIFILFMAFANMFGMGGSAVASMALGEQNQKRMKQVSAFITYASLAVGILFALVLVGFMQPILSIFGANEETYALACGYVFHISYGAPFIIWSAAASFVVRSEGASKEAMIGSMIGTIANIVLDPVLISGFHLGAAGAAVATTLGNILASLYYLWYFVKKSNNFSIGIRNFTCRYGIFSGICSCGLPTAIFSTLMSVSTIVLNQILVAYGNAPVAAIGIVFKANMFITFLQMGLANGVQPLLGYNFGSGDKKRFQDIAAYTKKCCIVIGILATLLFFVFRRQIIGLFIQDEEVIMYGVRMLIAYMLSGPVIGILFMNMNCMQSVGKAFWATILSVLRQGVLLIPLLFLLNALGGLTGVIYGQALTDYIAVILSVLMWRKCIVQLP
;
A
#
# COMPACT_ATOMS: atom_id res chain seq x y z
N MET A 1 15.41 18.65 -26.65
CA MET A 1 15.19 18.08 -25.30
C MET A 1 14.87 19.22 -24.36
N ASN A 2 13.71 19.18 -23.72
CA ASN A 2 13.31 20.21 -22.76
C ASN A 2 14.13 20.10 -21.47
N ALA A 3 14.30 21.21 -20.72
CA ALA A 3 15.07 21.24 -19.48
C ALA A 3 14.61 20.17 -18.47
N ASN A 4 13.32 19.83 -18.45
CA ASN A 4 12.75 18.75 -17.63
C ASN A 4 13.22 17.37 -18.05
N GLU A 5 13.30 17.06 -19.34
CA GLU A 5 13.81 15.75 -19.84
C GLU A 5 15.27 15.53 -19.46
N ASN A 6 16.08 16.62 -19.48
CA ASN A 6 17.47 16.54 -19.05
C ASN A 6 17.59 16.27 -17.54
N ALA A 7 16.75 16.90 -16.71
CA ALA A 7 16.76 16.70 -15.28
C ALA A 7 16.27 15.29 -14.89
N GLU A 8 15.26 14.76 -15.57
CA GLU A 8 14.75 13.38 -15.38
C GLU A 8 15.81 12.34 -15.77
N ASN A 9 16.46 12.51 -16.94
CA ASN A 9 17.53 11.64 -17.39
C ASN A 9 18.76 11.73 -16.48
N GLU A 10 19.10 12.91 -15.97
CA GLU A 10 20.18 13.08 -15.00
C GLU A 10 19.87 12.31 -13.70
N LEU A 11 18.67 12.45 -13.16
CA LEU A 11 18.21 11.74 -11.95
C LEU A 11 18.29 10.24 -12.13
N MET A 12 17.70 9.73 -13.21
CA MET A 12 17.54 8.29 -13.43
C MET A 12 18.85 7.59 -13.83
N ALA A 13 19.65 8.22 -14.74
CA ALA A 13 20.81 7.59 -15.36
C ALA A 13 22.15 7.99 -14.72
N ARG A 14 22.33 9.27 -14.31
CA ARG A 14 23.68 9.81 -14.04
C ARG A 14 23.93 10.23 -12.60
N MET A 15 22.90 10.62 -11.86
CA MET A 15 23.03 11.10 -10.49
C MET A 15 23.67 10.04 -9.58
N LYS A 16 24.48 10.45 -8.60
CA LYS A 16 25.03 9.53 -7.58
C LYS A 16 23.92 8.70 -6.94
N VAL A 17 24.13 7.38 -6.82
CA VAL A 17 23.12 6.43 -6.34
C VAL A 17 22.45 6.88 -5.03
N SER A 18 23.23 7.32 -4.05
CA SER A 18 22.70 7.78 -2.76
C SER A 18 21.76 8.97 -2.92
N LYS A 19 22.09 9.93 -3.79
CA LYS A 19 21.29 11.13 -4.04
C LYS A 19 20.04 10.79 -4.85
N ALA A 20 20.16 9.93 -5.87
CA ALA A 20 19.01 9.46 -6.65
C ALA A 20 17.99 8.70 -5.79
N VAL A 21 18.47 7.78 -4.96
CA VAL A 21 17.64 7.03 -4.01
C VAL A 21 16.95 7.99 -3.04
N ALA A 22 17.67 8.94 -2.44
CA ALA A 22 17.07 9.91 -1.52
C ALA A 22 16.00 10.78 -2.20
N THR A 23 16.28 11.30 -3.41
CA THR A 23 15.34 12.14 -4.16
C THR A 23 14.03 11.41 -4.49
N MET A 24 14.09 10.12 -4.79
CA MET A 24 12.92 9.31 -5.11
C MET A 24 12.22 8.76 -3.87
N ALA A 25 12.99 8.30 -2.88
CA ALA A 25 12.45 7.62 -1.71
C ALA A 25 11.86 8.57 -0.66
N ILE A 26 12.51 9.73 -0.38
CA ILE A 26 12.04 10.63 0.68
C ILE A 26 10.59 11.10 0.43
N PRO A 27 10.19 11.61 -0.75
CA PRO A 27 8.80 11.97 -0.99
C PRO A 27 7.84 10.77 -0.87
N SER A 28 8.29 9.58 -1.30
CA SER A 28 7.49 8.36 -1.21
C SER A 28 7.26 7.91 0.24
N VAL A 29 8.29 8.00 1.07
CA VAL A 29 8.21 7.73 2.51
C VAL A 29 7.29 8.72 3.20
N ILE A 30 7.41 10.01 2.90
CA ILE A 30 6.51 11.05 3.44
C ILE A 30 5.06 10.74 3.06
N SER A 31 4.77 10.43 1.79
CA SER A 31 3.43 10.03 1.36
C SER A 31 2.89 8.82 2.14
N SER A 32 3.75 7.81 2.35
CA SER A 32 3.35 6.60 3.09
C SER A 32 3.06 6.90 4.55
N LEU A 33 3.86 7.73 5.20
CA LEU A 33 3.65 8.15 6.60
C LEU A 33 2.40 9.02 6.74
N VAL A 34 2.15 9.93 5.80
CA VAL A 34 0.92 10.73 5.76
C VAL A 34 -0.31 9.84 5.62
N THR A 35 -0.22 8.75 4.85
CA THR A 35 -1.30 7.76 4.76
C THR A 35 -1.56 7.05 6.10
N VAL A 36 -0.51 6.76 6.89
CA VAL A 36 -0.69 6.20 8.24
C VAL A 36 -1.41 7.19 9.16
N VAL A 37 -0.97 8.45 9.15
CA VAL A 37 -1.62 9.52 9.93
C VAL A 37 -3.09 9.69 9.54
N TYR A 38 -3.38 9.67 8.24
CA TYR A 38 -4.73 9.72 7.70
C TYR A 38 -5.60 8.58 8.25
N ASN A 39 -5.14 7.33 8.14
CA ASN A 39 -5.91 6.17 8.62
C ASN A 39 -6.20 6.25 10.14
N MET A 40 -5.29 6.85 10.91
CA MET A 40 -5.49 7.07 12.34
C MET A 40 -6.49 8.20 12.59
N ALA A 41 -6.40 9.31 11.84
CA ALA A 41 -7.30 10.46 11.98
C ALA A 41 -8.75 10.08 11.60
N ASP A 42 -8.95 9.38 10.49
CA ASP A 42 -10.26 8.90 10.05
C ASP A 42 -10.94 8.03 11.13
N THR A 43 -10.21 7.04 11.66
CA THR A 43 -10.71 6.21 12.77
C THR A 43 -11.04 7.03 14.02
N PHE A 44 -10.22 8.04 14.32
CA PHE A 44 -10.42 8.90 15.47
C PHE A 44 -11.68 9.76 15.32
N PHE A 45 -11.88 10.42 14.18
CA PHE A 45 -13.05 11.27 13.96
C PHE A 45 -14.36 10.49 13.93
N VAL A 46 -14.38 9.31 13.30
CA VAL A 46 -15.55 8.43 13.36
C VAL A 46 -15.82 7.95 14.79
N GLY A 47 -14.79 7.65 15.57
CA GLY A 47 -14.92 7.28 16.99
C GLY A 47 -15.46 8.42 17.86
N GLN A 48 -15.17 9.68 17.52
CA GLN A 48 -15.69 10.86 18.26
C GLN A 48 -17.19 11.09 18.10
N THR A 49 -17.86 10.40 17.17
CA THR A 49 -19.34 10.48 17.10
C THR A 49 -20.03 9.99 18.37
N GLY A 50 -19.31 9.21 19.21
CA GLY A 50 -19.86 8.63 20.44
C GLY A 50 -20.89 7.51 20.19
N ASP A 51 -21.18 7.19 18.94
CA ASP A 51 -22.11 6.15 18.55
C ASP A 51 -21.35 4.90 18.04
N PRO A 52 -21.37 3.78 18.81
CA PRO A 52 -20.71 2.55 18.41
C PRO A 52 -21.22 1.97 17.07
N LEU A 53 -22.48 2.26 16.70
CA LEU A 53 -23.07 1.78 15.44
C LEU A 53 -22.41 2.44 14.23
N GLN A 54 -21.99 3.70 14.33
CA GLN A 54 -21.24 4.40 13.27
C GLN A 54 -19.89 3.70 13.01
N VAL A 55 -19.16 3.40 14.07
CA VAL A 55 -17.86 2.71 13.99
C VAL A 55 -18.04 1.29 13.44
N ALA A 56 -19.09 0.59 13.87
CA ALA A 56 -19.43 -0.74 13.38
C ALA A 56 -19.75 -0.71 11.88
N ALA A 57 -20.55 0.24 11.42
CA ALA A 57 -20.92 0.40 10.01
C ALA A 57 -19.69 0.64 9.11
N VAL A 58 -18.77 1.53 9.50
CA VAL A 58 -17.51 1.75 8.75
C VAL A 58 -16.65 0.50 8.74
N SER A 59 -16.56 -0.20 9.88
CA SER A 59 -15.76 -1.44 9.98
C SER A 59 -16.29 -2.56 9.09
N LEU A 60 -17.60 -2.73 8.99
CA LEU A 60 -18.27 -3.70 8.11
C LEU A 60 -17.97 -3.45 6.63
N THR A 61 -17.76 -2.19 6.25
CA THR A 61 -17.51 -1.80 4.85
C THR A 61 -16.03 -1.80 4.46
N ASN A 62 -15.12 -2.00 5.41
CA ASN A 62 -13.68 -2.02 5.19
C ASN A 62 -13.23 -3.01 4.09
N PRO A 63 -13.79 -4.23 3.93
CA PRO A 63 -13.43 -5.12 2.83
C PRO A 63 -13.63 -4.51 1.44
N ILE A 64 -14.62 -3.63 1.27
CA ILE A 64 -14.87 -2.91 0.01
C ILE A 64 -13.68 -1.99 -0.31
N PHE A 65 -13.23 -1.22 0.68
CA PHE A 65 -12.09 -0.33 0.52
C PHE A 65 -10.79 -1.08 0.23
N ILE A 66 -10.59 -2.25 0.86
CA ILE A 66 -9.45 -3.13 0.58
C ILE A 66 -9.46 -3.59 -0.89
N LEU A 67 -10.62 -3.93 -1.44
CA LEU A 67 -10.74 -4.28 -2.85
C LEU A 67 -10.40 -3.11 -3.78
N PHE A 68 -10.86 -1.89 -3.48
CA PHE A 68 -10.46 -0.70 -4.25
C PHE A 68 -8.94 -0.52 -4.25
N MET A 69 -8.30 -0.64 -3.07
CA MET A 69 -6.86 -0.53 -2.94
C MET A 69 -6.11 -1.67 -3.63
N ALA A 70 -6.65 -2.89 -3.65
CA ALA A 70 -6.03 -4.01 -4.37
C ALA A 70 -5.94 -3.72 -5.87
N PHE A 71 -7.01 -3.22 -6.50
CA PHE A 71 -7.00 -2.84 -7.91
C PHE A 71 -6.16 -1.59 -8.18
N ALA A 72 -6.23 -0.59 -7.30
CA ALA A 72 -5.41 0.61 -7.38
C ALA A 72 -3.91 0.27 -7.35
N ASN A 73 -3.50 -0.60 -6.42
CA ASN A 73 -2.13 -1.08 -6.31
C ASN A 73 -1.73 -1.94 -7.50
N MET A 74 -2.63 -2.80 -8.01
CA MET A 74 -2.37 -3.62 -9.18
C MET A 74 -2.06 -2.74 -10.41
N PHE A 75 -2.91 -1.77 -10.71
CA PHE A 75 -2.70 -0.87 -11.84
C PHE A 75 -1.52 0.09 -11.58
N GLY A 76 -1.40 0.61 -10.36
CA GLY A 76 -0.36 1.56 -9.99
C GLY A 76 1.04 0.96 -10.02
N MET A 77 1.28 -0.12 -9.26
CA MET A 77 2.58 -0.78 -9.18
C MET A 77 2.96 -1.45 -10.51
N GLY A 78 2.00 -2.14 -11.14
CA GLY A 78 2.22 -2.75 -12.45
C GLY A 78 2.49 -1.70 -13.52
N GLY A 79 1.72 -0.62 -13.52
CA GLY A 79 1.92 0.50 -14.43
C GLY A 79 3.24 1.22 -14.23
N SER A 80 3.62 1.47 -12.99
CA SER A 80 4.91 2.07 -12.65
C SER A 80 6.09 1.22 -13.13
N ALA A 81 6.02 -0.11 -12.96
CA ALA A 81 7.06 -1.02 -13.43
C ALA A 81 7.19 -0.99 -14.97
N VAL A 82 6.08 -1.10 -15.70
CA VAL A 82 6.09 -1.09 -17.17
C VAL A 82 6.47 0.29 -17.73
N ALA A 83 5.98 1.38 -17.13
CA ALA A 83 6.29 2.74 -17.55
C ALA A 83 7.78 3.08 -17.34
N SER A 84 8.35 2.74 -16.17
CA SER A 84 9.75 3.00 -15.88
C SER A 84 10.71 2.18 -16.76
N MET A 85 10.37 0.93 -17.09
CA MET A 85 11.11 0.14 -18.11
C MET A 85 11.04 0.82 -19.49
N ALA A 86 9.82 1.23 -19.91
CA ALA A 86 9.64 1.90 -21.19
C ALA A 86 10.38 3.25 -21.26
N LEU A 87 10.51 3.96 -20.15
CA LEU A 87 11.32 5.17 -20.04
C LEU A 87 12.81 4.86 -20.25
N GLY A 88 13.31 3.78 -19.61
CA GLY A 88 14.69 3.33 -19.80
C GLY A 88 14.97 2.87 -21.23
N GLU A 89 14.01 2.22 -21.91
CA GLU A 89 14.04 1.83 -23.32
C GLU A 89 13.87 3.04 -24.28
N GLN A 90 13.64 4.26 -23.76
CA GLN A 90 13.30 5.46 -24.53
C GLN A 90 12.05 5.31 -25.41
N ASN A 91 11.13 4.43 -25.03
CA ASN A 91 9.92 4.10 -25.79
C ASN A 91 8.73 4.98 -25.35
N GLN A 92 8.72 6.23 -25.80
CA GLN A 92 7.65 7.21 -25.50
C GLN A 92 6.25 6.73 -25.90
N LYS A 93 6.13 5.98 -27.00
CA LYS A 93 4.85 5.43 -27.42
C LYS A 93 4.29 4.48 -26.37
N ARG A 94 5.13 3.58 -25.83
CA ARG A 94 4.75 2.63 -24.77
C ARG A 94 4.36 3.34 -23.49
N MET A 95 5.07 4.41 -23.10
CA MET A 95 4.72 5.23 -21.94
C MET A 95 3.33 5.87 -22.06
N LYS A 96 3.03 6.47 -23.21
CA LYS A 96 1.70 7.04 -23.51
C LYS A 96 0.60 5.98 -23.49
N GLN A 97 0.89 4.77 -23.96
CA GLN A 97 -0.05 3.66 -23.92
C GLN A 97 -0.30 3.16 -22.49
N VAL A 98 0.75 3.05 -21.68
CA VAL A 98 0.64 2.63 -20.26
C VAL A 98 -0.20 3.63 -19.47
N SER A 99 0.07 4.93 -19.59
CA SER A 99 -0.67 5.96 -18.86
C SER A 99 -2.14 6.04 -19.28
N ALA A 100 -2.42 5.96 -20.58
CA ALA A 100 -3.80 5.92 -21.09
C ALA A 100 -4.53 4.64 -20.61
N PHE A 101 -3.87 3.47 -20.67
CA PHE A 101 -4.46 2.23 -20.19
C PHE A 101 -4.82 2.31 -18.70
N ILE A 102 -3.90 2.77 -17.84
CA ILE A 102 -4.14 2.87 -16.40
C ILE A 102 -5.28 3.83 -16.12
N THR A 103 -5.33 4.98 -16.81
CA THR A 103 -6.42 5.93 -16.63
C THR A 103 -7.77 5.31 -16.93
N TYR A 104 -7.94 4.73 -18.13
CA TYR A 104 -9.23 4.18 -18.51
C TYR A 104 -9.58 2.88 -17.79
N ALA A 105 -8.61 2.00 -17.53
CA ALA A 105 -8.85 0.75 -16.81
C ALA A 105 -9.22 1.01 -15.34
N SER A 106 -8.54 1.93 -14.65
CA SER A 106 -8.87 2.29 -13.28
C SER A 106 -10.26 2.93 -13.17
N LEU A 107 -10.59 3.85 -14.06
CA LEU A 107 -11.93 4.46 -14.11
C LEU A 107 -13.00 3.43 -14.43
N ALA A 108 -12.78 2.56 -15.41
CA ALA A 108 -13.74 1.52 -15.79
C ALA A 108 -14.00 0.54 -14.65
N VAL A 109 -12.94 0.08 -13.96
CA VAL A 109 -13.06 -0.80 -12.80
C VAL A 109 -13.76 -0.08 -11.65
N GLY A 110 -13.44 1.19 -11.38
CA GLY A 110 -14.11 1.99 -10.37
C GLY A 110 -15.60 2.19 -10.66
N ILE A 111 -15.98 2.47 -11.91
CA ILE A 111 -17.38 2.56 -12.35
C ILE A 111 -18.06 1.20 -12.19
N LEU A 112 -17.42 0.10 -12.57
CA LEU A 112 -17.96 -1.25 -12.38
C LEU A 112 -18.23 -1.54 -10.90
N PHE A 113 -17.29 -1.20 -10.00
CA PHE A 113 -17.51 -1.31 -8.57
C PHE A 113 -18.69 -0.47 -8.10
N ALA A 114 -18.78 0.79 -8.55
CA ALA A 114 -19.91 1.66 -8.20
C ALA A 114 -21.26 1.04 -8.61
N LEU A 115 -21.36 0.53 -9.84
CA LEU A 115 -22.58 -0.10 -10.34
C LEU A 115 -22.93 -1.39 -9.57
N VAL A 116 -21.93 -2.22 -9.28
CA VAL A 116 -22.14 -3.47 -8.52
C VAL A 116 -22.54 -3.17 -7.08
N LEU A 117 -21.87 -2.22 -6.41
CA LEU A 117 -22.16 -1.86 -5.03
C LEU A 117 -23.54 -1.21 -4.89
N VAL A 118 -23.93 -0.33 -5.79
CA VAL A 118 -25.26 0.30 -5.77
C VAL A 118 -26.34 -0.72 -6.16
N GLY A 119 -26.09 -1.54 -7.19
CA GLY A 119 -27.08 -2.50 -7.68
C GLY A 119 -27.30 -3.70 -6.76
N PHE A 120 -26.29 -4.12 -6.01
CA PHE A 120 -26.31 -5.28 -5.12
C PHE A 120 -26.01 -4.92 -3.65
N MET A 121 -26.34 -3.70 -3.23
CA MET A 121 -26.00 -3.18 -1.91
C MET A 121 -26.52 -4.06 -0.78
N GLN A 122 -27.78 -4.46 -0.84
CA GLN A 122 -28.41 -5.29 0.20
C GLN A 122 -27.72 -6.66 0.36
N PRO A 123 -27.55 -7.49 -0.67
CA PRO A 123 -26.89 -8.78 -0.50
C PRO A 123 -25.42 -8.64 -0.09
N ILE A 124 -24.70 -7.62 -0.57
CA ILE A 124 -23.31 -7.39 -0.19
C ILE A 124 -23.18 -7.06 1.30
N LEU A 125 -23.98 -6.13 1.81
CA LEU A 125 -23.95 -5.75 3.22
C LEU A 125 -24.43 -6.89 4.14
N SER A 126 -25.40 -7.69 3.70
CA SER A 126 -25.83 -8.89 4.44
C SER A 126 -24.72 -9.92 4.56
N ILE A 127 -23.94 -10.16 3.48
CA ILE A 127 -22.76 -11.06 3.51
C ILE A 127 -21.69 -10.54 4.47
N PHE A 128 -21.52 -9.21 4.58
CA PHE A 128 -20.56 -8.62 5.52
C PHE A 128 -21.06 -8.55 6.96
N GLY A 129 -22.30 -9.01 7.24
CA GLY A 129 -22.86 -9.13 8.58
C GLY A 129 -23.57 -7.88 9.08
N ALA A 130 -24.05 -7.02 8.17
CA ALA A 130 -24.91 -5.89 8.56
C ALA A 130 -26.24 -6.42 9.13
N ASN A 131 -26.61 -5.93 10.31
CA ASN A 131 -27.88 -6.19 10.98
C ASN A 131 -28.85 -5.00 10.79
N GLU A 132 -30.08 -5.10 11.31
CA GLU A 132 -31.08 -4.05 11.17
C GLU A 132 -30.61 -2.67 11.67
N GLU A 133 -29.80 -2.63 12.75
CA GLU A 133 -29.31 -1.39 13.37
C GLU A 133 -28.17 -0.75 12.54
N THR A 134 -27.25 -1.56 12.01
CA THR A 134 -26.07 -1.07 11.26
C THR A 134 -26.34 -0.89 9.77
N TYR A 135 -27.39 -1.52 9.24
CA TYR A 135 -27.66 -1.56 7.79
C TYR A 135 -27.83 -0.17 7.18
N ALA A 136 -28.67 0.68 7.78
CA ALA A 136 -28.94 2.02 7.26
C ALA A 136 -27.66 2.90 7.21
N LEU A 137 -26.82 2.80 8.25
CA LEU A 137 -25.55 3.54 8.35
C LEU A 137 -24.52 3.00 7.35
N ALA A 138 -24.41 1.69 7.23
CA ALA A 138 -23.53 1.03 6.25
C ALA A 138 -23.96 1.36 4.81
N CYS A 139 -25.28 1.37 4.51
CA CYS A 139 -25.80 1.82 3.22
C CYS A 139 -25.39 3.25 2.89
N GLY A 140 -25.53 4.18 3.84
CA GLY A 140 -25.12 5.57 3.67
C GLY A 140 -23.63 5.68 3.35
N TYR A 141 -22.79 4.96 4.07
CA TYR A 141 -21.35 4.92 3.82
C TYR A 141 -21.04 4.34 2.42
N VAL A 142 -21.54 3.12 2.11
CA VAL A 142 -21.25 2.43 0.85
C VAL A 142 -21.75 3.21 -0.35
N PHE A 143 -22.92 3.85 -0.24
CA PHE A 143 -23.46 4.69 -1.30
C PHE A 143 -22.48 5.80 -1.69
N HIS A 144 -22.01 6.58 -0.71
CA HIS A 144 -21.10 7.70 -0.96
C HIS A 144 -19.70 7.24 -1.41
N ILE A 145 -19.14 6.17 -0.81
CA ILE A 145 -17.82 5.65 -1.23
C ILE A 145 -17.88 5.02 -2.63
N SER A 146 -19.04 4.51 -3.08
CA SER A 146 -19.21 3.95 -4.42
C SER A 146 -19.01 4.99 -5.51
N TYR A 147 -19.54 6.20 -5.35
CA TYR A 147 -19.28 7.31 -6.28
C TYR A 147 -17.82 7.75 -6.26
N GLY A 148 -17.13 7.55 -5.15
CA GLY A 148 -15.71 7.80 -5.01
C GLY A 148 -14.82 6.74 -5.67
N ALA A 149 -15.32 5.52 -5.89
CA ALA A 149 -14.51 4.39 -6.33
C ALA A 149 -13.67 4.66 -7.59
N PRO A 150 -14.17 5.29 -8.68
CA PRO A 150 -13.38 5.62 -9.85
C PRO A 150 -12.20 6.54 -9.51
N PHE A 151 -12.43 7.54 -8.66
CA PHE A 151 -11.41 8.52 -8.28
C PHE A 151 -10.42 7.93 -7.29
N ILE A 152 -10.87 7.10 -6.34
CA ILE A 152 -10.02 6.41 -5.35
C ILE A 152 -9.04 5.48 -6.06
N ILE A 153 -9.53 4.64 -6.99
CA ILE A 153 -8.69 3.69 -7.71
C ILE A 153 -7.73 4.43 -8.64
N TRP A 154 -8.23 5.43 -9.38
CA TRP A 154 -7.41 6.15 -10.34
C TRP A 154 -6.36 7.05 -9.67
N SER A 155 -6.71 7.83 -8.63
CA SER A 155 -5.76 8.71 -7.94
C SER A 155 -4.60 7.93 -7.32
N ALA A 156 -4.90 6.80 -6.66
CA ALA A 156 -3.88 5.94 -6.09
C ALA A 156 -2.99 5.32 -7.17
N ALA A 157 -3.56 4.82 -8.28
CA ALA A 157 -2.79 4.29 -9.40
C ALA A 157 -1.94 5.38 -10.09
N ALA A 158 -2.50 6.57 -10.31
CA ALA A 158 -1.81 7.70 -10.92
C ALA A 158 -0.59 8.16 -10.10
N SER A 159 -0.67 8.11 -8.77
CA SER A 159 0.46 8.43 -7.88
C SER A 159 1.70 7.58 -8.19
N PHE A 160 1.52 6.28 -8.42
CA PHE A 160 2.62 5.39 -8.79
C PHE A 160 3.16 5.69 -10.21
N VAL A 161 2.27 5.98 -11.14
CA VAL A 161 2.64 6.28 -12.53
C VAL A 161 3.40 7.60 -12.64
N VAL A 162 2.96 8.65 -11.96
CA VAL A 162 3.69 9.94 -11.89
C VAL A 162 5.10 9.73 -11.34
N ARG A 163 5.25 8.87 -10.33
CA ARG A 163 6.56 8.54 -9.78
C ARG A 163 7.45 7.81 -10.78
N SER A 164 6.90 7.05 -11.72
CA SER A 164 7.66 6.25 -12.68
C SER A 164 8.50 7.07 -13.67
N GLU A 165 8.17 8.34 -13.88
CA GLU A 165 9.00 9.26 -14.69
C GLU A 165 10.00 10.09 -13.86
N GLY A 166 10.19 9.78 -12.57
CA GLY A 166 11.11 10.50 -11.69
C GLY A 166 10.45 11.59 -10.85
N ALA A 167 9.17 11.87 -11.06
CA ALA A 167 8.43 12.96 -10.42
C ALA A 167 7.85 12.56 -9.04
N SER A 168 8.69 11.97 -8.16
CA SER A 168 8.26 11.53 -6.82
C SER A 168 7.70 12.66 -5.96
N LYS A 169 8.23 13.88 -6.11
CA LYS A 169 7.72 15.07 -5.41
C LYS A 169 6.29 15.39 -5.82
N GLU A 170 5.98 15.33 -7.10
CA GLU A 170 4.64 15.59 -7.63
C GLU A 170 3.66 14.48 -7.20
N ALA A 171 4.11 13.23 -7.22
CA ALA A 171 3.33 12.11 -6.69
C ALA A 171 2.99 12.32 -5.21
N MET A 172 3.95 12.80 -4.40
CA MET A 172 3.74 13.16 -3.00
C MET A 172 2.73 14.31 -2.85
N ILE A 173 2.89 15.40 -3.61
CA ILE A 173 1.99 16.56 -3.53
C ILE A 173 0.55 16.15 -3.83
N GLY A 174 0.30 15.38 -4.90
CA GLY A 174 -1.03 14.92 -5.25
C GLY A 174 -1.68 14.06 -4.17
N SER A 175 -0.93 13.12 -3.59
CA SER A 175 -1.44 12.31 -2.48
C SER A 175 -1.66 13.14 -1.21
N MET A 176 -0.80 14.11 -0.90
CA MET A 176 -0.98 15.01 0.25
C MET A 176 -2.20 15.91 0.10
N ILE A 177 -2.47 16.45 -1.10
CA ILE A 177 -3.69 17.25 -1.36
C ILE A 177 -4.92 16.44 -0.98
N GLY A 178 -5.03 15.19 -1.46
CA GLY A 178 -6.17 14.33 -1.14
C GLY A 178 -6.29 14.02 0.34
N THR A 179 -5.18 13.65 0.97
CA THR A 179 -5.14 13.26 2.38
C THR A 179 -5.43 14.44 3.31
N ILE A 180 -4.81 15.61 3.07
CA ILE A 180 -5.05 16.81 3.89
C ILE A 180 -6.50 17.28 3.72
N ALA A 181 -7.01 17.29 2.50
CA ALA A 181 -8.42 17.65 2.26
C ALA A 181 -9.37 16.72 3.03
N ASN A 182 -9.11 15.41 3.03
CA ASN A 182 -9.90 14.46 3.79
C ASN A 182 -9.85 14.75 5.31
N ILE A 183 -8.64 14.87 5.90
CA ILE A 183 -8.46 15.16 7.34
C ILE A 183 -9.17 16.46 7.76
N VAL A 184 -9.20 17.48 6.90
CA VAL A 184 -9.89 18.75 7.16
C VAL A 184 -11.42 18.60 7.02
N LEU A 185 -11.87 17.82 6.04
CA LEU A 185 -13.30 17.60 5.77
C LEU A 185 -13.95 16.65 6.78
N ASP A 186 -13.22 15.70 7.36
CA ASP A 186 -13.75 14.73 8.31
C ASP A 186 -14.49 15.40 9.48
N PRO A 187 -13.86 16.26 10.29
CA PRO A 187 -14.57 16.90 11.41
C PRO A 187 -15.72 17.80 10.95
N VAL A 188 -15.60 18.41 9.78
CA VAL A 188 -16.66 19.27 9.24
C VAL A 188 -17.89 18.46 8.85
N LEU A 189 -17.69 17.36 8.12
CA LEU A 189 -18.78 16.54 7.58
C LEU A 189 -19.32 15.56 8.63
N ILE A 190 -18.46 14.94 9.42
CA ILE A 190 -18.86 13.95 10.43
C ILE A 190 -19.60 14.65 11.58
N SER A 191 -18.96 15.65 12.21
CA SER A 191 -19.47 16.29 13.41
C SER A 191 -20.21 17.59 13.11
N GLY A 192 -19.70 18.45 12.20
CA GLY A 192 -20.29 19.75 11.88
C GLY A 192 -21.63 19.64 11.15
N PHE A 193 -21.72 18.80 10.14
CA PHE A 193 -22.95 18.51 9.40
C PHE A 193 -23.72 17.30 9.94
N HIS A 194 -23.22 16.64 11.00
CA HIS A 194 -23.85 15.47 11.63
C HIS A 194 -24.11 14.29 10.67
N LEU A 195 -23.26 14.13 9.63
CA LEU A 195 -23.40 13.06 8.64
C LEU A 195 -22.83 11.71 9.13
N GLY A 196 -22.12 11.68 10.26
CA GLY A 196 -21.55 10.46 10.82
C GLY A 196 -20.69 9.68 9.82
N ALA A 197 -20.90 8.36 9.72
CA ALA A 197 -20.17 7.48 8.80
C ALA A 197 -20.30 7.92 7.33
N ALA A 198 -21.46 8.39 6.88
CA ALA A 198 -21.63 8.91 5.53
C ALA A 198 -20.74 10.13 5.27
N GLY A 199 -20.55 10.99 6.29
CA GLY A 199 -19.64 12.13 6.21
C GLY A 199 -18.19 11.73 5.95
N ALA A 200 -17.70 10.69 6.62
CA ALA A 200 -16.36 10.12 6.37
C ALA A 200 -16.21 9.63 4.92
N ALA A 201 -17.23 8.93 4.38
CA ALA A 201 -17.23 8.47 3.00
C ALA A 201 -17.20 9.64 1.98
N VAL A 202 -17.96 10.71 2.25
CA VAL A 202 -17.95 11.94 1.42
C VAL A 202 -16.59 12.62 1.49
N ALA A 203 -16.00 12.78 2.68
CA ALA A 203 -14.68 13.38 2.85
C ALA A 203 -13.60 12.60 2.07
N THR A 204 -13.62 11.27 2.19
CA THR A 204 -12.71 10.38 1.44
C THR A 204 -12.89 10.54 -0.08
N THR A 205 -14.13 10.59 -0.54
CA THR A 205 -14.46 10.78 -1.97
C THR A 205 -13.96 12.14 -2.48
N LEU A 206 -14.24 13.23 -1.77
CA LEU A 206 -13.80 14.57 -2.14
C LEU A 206 -12.29 14.71 -2.13
N GLY A 207 -11.61 14.14 -1.12
CA GLY A 207 -10.15 14.11 -1.07
C GLY A 207 -9.55 13.43 -2.29
N ASN A 208 -10.08 12.27 -2.69
CA ASN A 208 -9.60 11.55 -3.86
C ASN A 208 -9.96 12.24 -5.18
N ILE A 209 -11.08 12.97 -5.27
CA ILE A 209 -11.39 13.83 -6.42
C ILE A 209 -10.35 14.94 -6.56
N LEU A 210 -9.99 15.62 -5.47
CA LEU A 210 -8.97 16.67 -5.50
C LEU A 210 -7.59 16.12 -5.90
N ALA A 211 -7.18 14.97 -5.36
CA ALA A 211 -5.97 14.29 -5.81
C ALA A 211 -6.02 13.93 -7.30
N SER A 212 -7.16 13.44 -7.76
CA SER A 212 -7.40 13.10 -9.16
C SER A 212 -7.27 14.33 -10.07
N LEU A 213 -7.85 15.45 -9.69
CA LEU A 213 -7.73 16.71 -10.45
C LEU A 213 -6.28 17.17 -10.55
N TYR A 214 -5.51 17.05 -9.46
CA TYR A 214 -4.09 17.37 -9.48
C TYR A 214 -3.29 16.47 -10.43
N TYR A 215 -3.50 15.15 -10.40
CA TYR A 215 -2.82 14.21 -11.29
C TYR A 215 -3.25 14.39 -12.74
N LEU A 216 -4.52 14.72 -12.99
CA LEU A 216 -5.01 15.07 -14.32
C LEU A 216 -4.29 16.31 -14.86
N TRP A 217 -4.20 17.36 -14.05
CA TRP A 217 -3.44 18.57 -14.40
C TRP A 217 -1.98 18.22 -14.70
N TYR A 218 -1.35 17.37 -13.89
CA TYR A 218 0.02 16.92 -14.09
C TYR A 218 0.19 16.21 -15.44
N PHE A 219 -0.66 15.24 -15.77
CA PHE A 219 -0.60 14.51 -17.04
C PHE A 219 -0.81 15.40 -18.26
N VAL A 220 -1.67 16.41 -18.15
CA VAL A 220 -2.01 17.28 -19.30
C VAL A 220 -1.00 18.40 -19.49
N LYS A 221 -0.46 18.97 -18.40
CA LYS A 221 0.31 20.23 -18.45
C LYS A 221 1.79 20.05 -18.16
N LYS A 222 2.19 19.06 -17.39
CA LYS A 222 3.55 18.96 -16.86
C LYS A 222 4.33 17.77 -17.44
N SER A 223 3.68 16.63 -17.64
CA SER A 223 4.32 15.45 -18.22
C SER A 223 4.39 15.54 -19.74
N ASN A 224 5.56 15.23 -20.30
CA ASN A 224 5.76 15.05 -21.74
C ASN A 224 5.63 13.58 -22.18
N ASN A 225 5.76 12.67 -21.24
CA ASN A 225 5.84 11.23 -21.47
C ASN A 225 4.48 10.54 -21.38
N PHE A 226 3.54 11.11 -20.64
CA PHE A 226 2.22 10.54 -20.41
C PHE A 226 1.15 11.15 -21.27
N SER A 227 0.09 10.39 -21.49
CA SER A 227 -1.07 10.83 -22.26
C SER A 227 -2.34 10.19 -21.75
N ILE A 228 -3.40 10.99 -21.63
CA ILE A 228 -4.76 10.52 -21.35
C ILE A 228 -5.60 10.42 -22.62
N GLY A 229 -5.01 10.65 -23.80
CA GLY A 229 -5.73 10.58 -25.06
C GLY A 229 -6.25 9.17 -25.35
N ILE A 230 -7.54 9.04 -25.68
CA ILE A 230 -8.18 7.73 -25.97
C ILE A 230 -7.49 6.99 -27.13
N ARG A 231 -6.86 7.72 -28.06
CA ARG A 231 -6.11 7.14 -29.17
C ARG A 231 -4.89 6.33 -28.71
N ASN A 232 -4.37 6.58 -27.52
CA ASN A 232 -3.25 5.87 -26.95
C ASN A 232 -3.70 4.65 -26.10
N PHE A 233 -5.01 4.50 -25.85
CA PHE A 233 -5.53 3.35 -25.12
C PHE A 233 -5.37 2.07 -25.94
N THR A 234 -4.77 1.06 -25.35
CA THR A 234 -4.62 -0.27 -25.95
C THR A 234 -4.46 -1.36 -24.90
N CYS A 235 -5.10 -2.49 -25.13
CA CYS A 235 -4.88 -3.72 -24.33
C CYS A 235 -3.86 -4.66 -24.99
N ARG A 236 -3.35 -4.30 -26.16
CA ARG A 236 -2.43 -5.12 -26.98
C ARG A 236 -0.97 -4.82 -26.62
N TYR A 237 -0.05 -5.45 -27.33
CA TYR A 237 1.42 -5.23 -27.25
C TYR A 237 1.99 -5.46 -25.84
N GLY A 238 1.39 -6.38 -25.06
CA GLY A 238 1.84 -6.70 -23.72
C GLY A 238 1.54 -5.62 -22.66
N ILE A 239 0.76 -4.57 -22.97
CA ILE A 239 0.39 -3.52 -22.02
C ILE A 239 -0.48 -4.12 -20.91
N PHE A 240 -1.62 -4.72 -21.26
CA PHE A 240 -2.53 -5.34 -20.28
C PHE A 240 -1.82 -6.43 -19.45
N SER A 241 -1.23 -7.41 -20.13
CA SER A 241 -0.56 -8.52 -19.45
C SER A 241 0.63 -8.07 -18.62
N GLY A 242 1.42 -7.10 -19.10
CA GLY A 242 2.56 -6.54 -18.37
C GLY A 242 2.12 -5.84 -17.09
N ILE A 243 1.12 -4.96 -17.18
CA ILE A 243 0.61 -4.21 -16.02
C ILE A 243 -0.04 -5.16 -15.01
N CYS A 244 -0.93 -6.04 -15.45
CA CYS A 244 -1.61 -6.96 -14.56
C CYS A 244 -0.63 -7.95 -13.91
N SER A 245 0.30 -8.55 -14.65
CA SER A 245 1.25 -9.48 -14.05
C SER A 245 2.22 -8.80 -13.09
N CYS A 246 2.75 -7.61 -13.40
CA CYS A 246 3.64 -6.88 -12.50
C CYS A 246 2.92 -6.33 -11.26
N GLY A 247 1.61 -6.03 -11.35
CA GLY A 247 0.82 -5.52 -10.24
C GLY A 247 0.16 -6.59 -9.37
N LEU A 248 -0.10 -7.77 -9.93
CA LEU A 248 -0.77 -8.89 -9.26
C LEU A 248 -0.12 -9.29 -7.92
N PRO A 249 1.22 -9.36 -7.78
CA PRO A 249 1.86 -9.68 -6.50
C PRO A 249 1.41 -8.78 -5.36
N THR A 250 1.29 -7.49 -5.62
CA THR A 250 0.92 -6.50 -4.60
C THR A 250 -0.56 -6.61 -4.22
N ALA A 251 -1.44 -6.87 -5.18
CA ALA A 251 -2.86 -7.11 -4.92
C ALA A 251 -3.08 -8.37 -4.08
N ILE A 252 -2.43 -9.48 -4.44
CA ILE A 252 -2.47 -10.74 -3.68
C ILE A 252 -1.92 -10.54 -2.28
N PHE A 253 -0.79 -9.84 -2.15
CA PHE A 253 -0.19 -9.54 -0.84
C PHE A 253 -1.18 -8.82 0.08
N SER A 254 -1.84 -7.77 -0.39
CA SER A 254 -2.80 -6.99 0.39
C SER A 254 -4.03 -7.84 0.79
N THR A 255 -4.55 -8.64 -0.12
CA THR A 255 -5.69 -9.51 0.14
C THR A 255 -5.35 -10.59 1.17
N LEU A 256 -4.22 -11.28 1.00
CA LEU A 256 -3.79 -12.32 1.93
C LEU A 256 -3.41 -11.75 3.30
N MET A 257 -2.89 -10.52 3.37
CA MET A 257 -2.64 -9.85 4.63
C MET A 257 -3.93 -9.67 5.43
N SER A 258 -5.02 -9.30 4.78
CA SER A 258 -6.34 -9.18 5.43
C SER A 258 -6.84 -10.54 5.93
N VAL A 259 -6.73 -11.59 5.12
CA VAL A 259 -7.12 -12.96 5.51
C VAL A 259 -6.31 -13.43 6.72
N SER A 260 -5.00 -13.23 6.70
CA SER A 260 -4.11 -13.63 7.80
C SER A 260 -4.43 -12.88 9.10
N THR A 261 -4.81 -11.60 9.00
CA THR A 261 -5.23 -10.81 10.16
C THR A 261 -6.53 -11.37 10.77
N ILE A 262 -7.49 -11.78 9.94
CA ILE A 262 -8.73 -12.42 10.41
C ILE A 262 -8.40 -13.72 11.14
N VAL A 263 -7.57 -14.59 10.55
CA VAL A 263 -7.15 -15.86 11.17
C VAL A 263 -6.45 -15.61 12.51
N LEU A 264 -5.53 -14.67 12.55
CA LEU A 264 -4.82 -14.33 13.80
C LEU A 264 -5.80 -13.85 14.87
N ASN A 265 -6.74 -12.97 14.54
CA ASN A 265 -7.75 -12.50 15.49
C ASN A 265 -8.63 -13.65 16.00
N GLN A 266 -9.06 -14.58 15.13
CA GLN A 266 -9.83 -15.75 15.55
C GLN A 266 -9.07 -16.64 16.53
N ILE A 267 -7.76 -16.82 16.32
CA ILE A 267 -6.92 -17.57 17.26
C ILE A 267 -6.81 -16.82 18.60
N LEU A 268 -6.63 -15.50 18.56
CA LEU A 268 -6.47 -14.68 19.77
C LEU A 268 -7.73 -14.57 20.61
N VAL A 269 -8.91 -14.62 20.02
CA VAL A 269 -10.22 -14.62 20.73
C VAL A 269 -10.30 -15.78 21.74
N ALA A 270 -9.68 -16.93 21.45
CA ALA A 270 -9.63 -18.06 22.39
C ALA A 270 -8.83 -17.77 23.67
N TYR A 271 -7.98 -16.73 23.66
CA TYR A 271 -7.18 -16.30 24.82
C TYR A 271 -7.78 -15.11 25.56
N GLY A 272 -8.93 -14.60 25.15
CA GLY A 272 -9.65 -13.50 25.78
C GLY A 272 -9.57 -12.18 25.03
N ASN A 273 -10.23 -11.16 25.59
CA ASN A 273 -10.34 -9.86 24.93
C ASN A 273 -9.06 -9.01 25.01
N ALA A 274 -8.27 -9.15 26.10
CA ALA A 274 -7.08 -8.35 26.28
C ALA A 274 -6.00 -8.63 25.19
N PRO A 275 -5.68 -9.88 24.79
CA PRO A 275 -4.81 -10.14 23.65
C PRO A 275 -5.32 -9.61 22.32
N VAL A 276 -6.65 -9.65 22.07
CA VAL A 276 -7.26 -9.12 20.85
C VAL A 276 -7.14 -7.59 20.80
N ALA A 277 -7.41 -6.90 21.90
CA ALA A 277 -7.22 -5.45 21.99
C ALA A 277 -5.75 -5.07 21.80
N ALA A 278 -4.84 -5.81 22.45
CA ALA A 278 -3.40 -5.59 22.37
C ALA A 278 -2.86 -5.71 20.93
N ILE A 279 -3.24 -6.75 20.19
CA ILE A 279 -2.76 -6.92 18.80
C ILE A 279 -3.26 -5.80 17.87
N GLY A 280 -4.47 -5.30 18.08
CA GLY A 280 -5.00 -4.17 17.33
C GLY A 280 -4.12 -2.91 17.50
N ILE A 281 -3.66 -2.63 18.72
CA ILE A 281 -2.73 -1.53 19.00
C ILE A 281 -1.36 -1.79 18.37
N VAL A 282 -0.85 -3.01 18.51
CA VAL A 282 0.45 -3.42 17.91
C VAL A 282 0.42 -3.28 16.39
N PHE A 283 -0.67 -3.62 15.72
CA PHE A 283 -0.81 -3.40 14.28
C PHE A 283 -0.71 -1.92 13.90
N LYS A 284 -1.39 -1.03 14.64
CA LYS A 284 -1.31 0.42 14.40
C LYS A 284 0.12 0.93 14.60
N ALA A 285 0.80 0.48 15.64
CA ALA A 285 2.20 0.83 15.88
C ALA A 285 3.14 0.28 14.79
N ASN A 286 2.94 -0.98 14.37
CA ASN A 286 3.73 -1.62 13.32
C ASN A 286 3.52 -1.00 11.94
N MET A 287 2.36 -0.38 11.66
CA MET A 287 2.12 0.34 10.41
C MET A 287 3.20 1.39 10.12
N PHE A 288 3.66 2.12 11.14
CA PHE A 288 4.72 3.12 10.94
C PHE A 288 5.98 2.53 10.33
N ILE A 289 6.47 1.41 10.86
CA ILE A 289 7.70 0.77 10.37
C ILE A 289 7.47 0.15 8.99
N THR A 290 6.35 -0.54 8.83
CA THR A 290 6.02 -1.22 7.58
C THR A 290 5.86 -0.22 6.43
N PHE A 291 5.10 0.87 6.64
CA PHE A 291 4.87 1.89 5.61
C PHE A 291 6.13 2.74 5.34
N LEU A 292 6.99 2.95 6.34
CA LEU A 292 8.30 3.59 6.16
C LEU A 292 9.16 2.77 5.19
N GLN A 293 9.25 1.45 5.40
CA GLN A 293 10.04 0.55 4.56
C GLN A 293 9.41 0.31 3.19
N MET A 294 8.08 0.17 3.12
CA MET A 294 7.35 0.10 1.84
C MET A 294 7.52 1.40 1.05
N GLY A 295 7.41 2.55 1.70
CA GLY A 295 7.62 3.85 1.06
C GLY A 295 9.01 3.98 0.45
N LEU A 296 10.05 3.51 1.16
CA LEU A 296 11.42 3.47 0.67
C LEU A 296 11.55 2.54 -0.56
N ALA A 297 11.05 1.31 -0.46
CA ALA A 297 11.13 0.34 -1.53
C ALA A 297 10.33 0.75 -2.78
N ASN A 298 9.09 1.23 -2.59
CA ASN A 298 8.23 1.68 -3.68
C ASN A 298 8.72 2.98 -4.34
N GLY A 299 9.36 3.86 -3.54
CA GLY A 299 9.97 5.09 -4.05
C GLY A 299 11.12 4.83 -5.02
N VAL A 300 11.88 3.75 -4.79
CA VAL A 300 13.03 3.40 -5.60
C VAL A 300 12.68 2.50 -6.80
N GLN A 301 11.50 1.90 -6.82
CA GLN A 301 11.06 1.01 -7.91
C GLN A 301 11.24 1.62 -9.31
N PRO A 302 10.89 2.90 -9.58
CA PRO A 302 11.11 3.50 -10.89
C PRO A 302 12.56 3.58 -11.31
N LEU A 303 13.50 3.85 -10.36
CA LEU A 303 14.93 3.83 -10.67
C LEU A 303 15.40 2.45 -11.12
N LEU A 304 14.87 1.39 -10.51
CA LEU A 304 15.17 0.02 -10.88
C LEU A 304 14.63 -0.30 -12.28
N GLY A 305 13.34 0.01 -12.53
CA GLY A 305 12.72 -0.21 -13.83
C GLY A 305 13.44 0.52 -14.96
N TYR A 306 13.78 1.79 -14.75
CA TYR A 306 14.54 2.59 -15.72
C TYR A 306 15.91 1.96 -16.05
N ASN A 307 16.71 1.66 -15.02
CA ASN A 307 18.05 1.12 -15.24
C ASN A 307 18.03 -0.30 -15.81
N PHE A 308 16.99 -1.07 -15.54
CA PHE A 308 16.79 -2.34 -16.22
C PHE A 308 16.42 -2.13 -17.70
N GLY A 309 15.49 -1.23 -18.02
CA GLY A 309 15.07 -0.90 -19.39
C GLY A 309 16.20 -0.31 -20.23
N SER A 310 17.09 0.50 -19.63
CA SER A 310 18.26 1.06 -20.30
C SER A 310 19.45 0.09 -20.43
N GLY A 311 19.36 -1.10 -19.83
CA GLY A 311 20.44 -2.11 -19.86
C GLY A 311 21.57 -1.87 -18.87
N ASP A 312 21.51 -0.86 -18.00
CA ASP A 312 22.55 -0.59 -16.97
C ASP A 312 22.37 -1.52 -15.75
N LYS A 313 22.82 -2.76 -15.92
CA LYS A 313 22.77 -3.79 -14.86
C LYS A 313 23.58 -3.41 -13.63
N LYS A 314 24.72 -2.74 -13.80
CA LYS A 314 25.58 -2.34 -12.69
C LYS A 314 24.87 -1.32 -11.81
N ARG A 315 24.34 -0.27 -12.41
CA ARG A 315 23.61 0.78 -11.68
C ARG A 315 22.34 0.23 -11.03
N PHE A 316 21.61 -0.68 -11.69
CA PHE A 316 20.49 -1.40 -11.11
C PHE A 316 20.89 -2.12 -9.81
N GLN A 317 22.00 -2.89 -9.84
CA GLN A 317 22.49 -3.63 -8.68
C GLN A 317 22.96 -2.69 -7.56
N ASP A 318 23.65 -1.61 -7.90
CA ASP A 318 24.12 -0.60 -6.94
C ASP A 318 22.95 0.09 -6.22
N ILE A 319 21.89 0.46 -6.95
CA ILE A 319 20.66 1.03 -6.38
C ILE A 319 19.99 0.02 -5.46
N ALA A 320 19.82 -1.23 -5.91
CA ALA A 320 19.20 -2.28 -5.11
C ALA A 320 19.99 -2.57 -3.82
N ALA A 321 21.31 -2.68 -3.91
CA ALA A 321 22.19 -2.93 -2.76
C ALA A 321 22.19 -1.76 -1.76
N TYR A 322 22.29 -0.52 -2.26
CA TYR A 322 22.26 0.68 -1.42
C TYR A 322 20.91 0.80 -0.69
N THR A 323 19.80 0.63 -1.40
CA THR A 323 18.46 0.72 -0.79
C THR A 323 18.23 -0.36 0.26
N LYS A 324 18.69 -1.60 0.02
CA LYS A 324 18.63 -2.67 1.04
C LYS A 324 19.40 -2.30 2.30
N LYS A 325 20.59 -1.69 2.17
CA LYS A 325 21.34 -1.19 3.33
C LYS A 325 20.56 -0.11 4.08
N CYS A 326 19.94 0.82 3.36
CA CYS A 326 19.06 1.84 3.98
C CYS A 326 17.88 1.21 4.72
N CYS A 327 17.22 0.20 4.13
CA CYS A 327 16.12 -0.53 4.78
C CYS A 327 16.57 -1.19 6.09
N ILE A 328 17.74 -1.84 6.09
CA ILE A 328 18.29 -2.49 7.31
C ILE A 328 18.58 -1.44 8.40
N VAL A 329 19.26 -0.35 8.05
CA VAL A 329 19.61 0.70 9.01
C VAL A 329 18.34 1.33 9.60
N ILE A 330 17.39 1.71 8.76
CA ILE A 330 16.10 2.29 9.18
C ILE A 330 15.32 1.27 10.02
N GLY A 331 15.30 0.00 9.62
CA GLY A 331 14.65 -1.06 10.36
C GLY A 331 15.25 -1.26 11.74
N ILE A 332 16.58 -1.25 11.87
CA ILE A 332 17.28 -1.34 13.16
C ILE A 332 16.94 -0.14 14.04
N LEU A 333 17.06 1.09 13.49
CA LEU A 333 16.79 2.32 14.26
C LEU A 333 15.33 2.36 14.74
N ALA A 334 14.40 2.03 13.87
CA ALA A 334 12.98 1.95 14.22
C ALA A 334 12.71 0.87 15.29
N THR A 335 13.29 -0.32 15.13
CA THR A 335 13.16 -1.40 16.11
C THR A 335 13.69 -0.99 17.47
N LEU A 336 14.87 -0.35 17.53
CA LEU A 336 15.46 0.15 18.78
C LEU A 336 14.57 1.22 19.43
N LEU A 337 14.08 2.17 18.64
CA LEU A 337 13.16 3.22 19.12
C LEU A 337 11.90 2.60 19.74
N PHE A 338 11.26 1.68 19.04
CA PHE A 338 10.05 1.02 19.51
C PHE A 338 10.31 0.09 20.68
N PHE A 339 11.49 -0.53 20.74
CA PHE A 339 11.89 -1.35 21.88
C PHE A 339 12.10 -0.51 23.15
N VAL A 340 12.74 0.66 23.05
CA VAL A 340 12.95 1.57 24.18
C VAL A 340 11.62 2.13 24.68
N PHE A 341 10.77 2.61 23.78
CA PHE A 341 9.49 3.25 24.10
C PHE A 341 8.27 2.31 24.08
N ARG A 342 8.46 0.98 24.12
CA ARG A 342 7.40 -0.01 23.95
C ARG A 342 6.19 0.18 24.86
N ARG A 343 6.42 0.48 26.16
CA ARG A 343 5.34 0.68 27.13
C ARG A 343 4.61 1.98 26.89
N GLN A 344 5.35 3.06 26.62
CA GLN A 344 4.80 4.36 26.31
C GLN A 344 3.96 4.31 25.04
N ILE A 345 4.45 3.66 23.98
CA ILE A 345 3.73 3.53 22.70
C ILE A 345 2.39 2.82 22.90
N ILE A 346 2.35 1.69 23.61
CA ILE A 346 1.10 1.00 23.89
C ILE A 346 0.21 1.82 24.81
N GLY A 347 0.79 2.44 25.85
CA GLY A 347 0.07 3.30 26.83
C GLY A 347 -0.55 4.55 26.23
N LEU A 348 -0.11 5.03 25.05
CA LEU A 348 -0.77 6.12 24.32
C LEU A 348 -2.17 5.75 23.82
N PHE A 349 -2.43 4.45 23.60
CA PHE A 349 -3.70 3.96 23.05
C PHE A 349 -4.64 3.43 24.11
N ILE A 350 -4.12 2.94 25.26
CA ILE A 350 -4.93 2.31 26.29
C ILE A 350 -4.25 2.42 27.65
N GLN A 351 -5.06 2.52 28.73
CA GLN A 351 -4.56 2.58 30.11
C GLN A 351 -4.75 1.28 30.91
N ASP A 352 -5.32 0.24 30.29
CA ASP A 352 -5.50 -1.07 30.91
C ASP A 352 -4.16 -1.81 31.00
N GLU A 353 -3.71 -2.12 32.22
CA GLU A 353 -2.42 -2.76 32.49
C GLU A 353 -2.31 -4.17 31.90
N GLU A 354 -3.41 -4.92 31.83
CA GLU A 354 -3.39 -6.27 31.24
C GLU A 354 -3.15 -6.17 29.72
N VAL A 355 -3.85 -5.27 29.05
CA VAL A 355 -3.67 -5.01 27.61
C VAL A 355 -2.27 -4.48 27.31
N ILE A 356 -1.74 -3.58 28.18
CA ILE A 356 -0.37 -3.07 28.06
C ILE A 356 0.65 -4.21 28.16
N MET A 357 0.48 -5.13 29.10
CA MET A 357 1.38 -6.27 29.28
C MET A 357 1.43 -7.15 28.03
N TYR A 358 0.29 -7.53 27.46
CA TYR A 358 0.22 -8.28 26.21
C TYR A 358 0.78 -7.46 25.04
N GLY A 359 0.40 -6.21 24.93
CA GLY A 359 0.82 -5.31 23.86
C GLY A 359 2.34 -5.12 23.80
N VAL A 360 3.00 -4.97 24.94
CA VAL A 360 4.46 -4.86 25.02
C VAL A 360 5.13 -6.15 24.53
N ARG A 361 4.66 -7.34 24.93
CA ARG A 361 5.20 -8.61 24.46
C ARG A 361 5.02 -8.80 22.95
N MET A 362 3.83 -8.51 22.45
CA MET A 362 3.50 -8.59 21.02
C MET A 362 4.31 -7.60 20.21
N LEU A 363 4.44 -6.35 20.68
CA LEU A 363 5.22 -5.32 20.00
C LEU A 363 6.69 -5.73 19.85
N ILE A 364 7.31 -6.28 20.91
CA ILE A 364 8.68 -6.77 20.84
C ILE A 364 8.81 -7.86 19.74
N ALA A 365 7.91 -8.84 19.72
CA ALA A 365 7.94 -9.91 18.74
C ALA A 365 7.79 -9.38 17.29
N TYR A 366 6.85 -8.45 17.06
CA TYR A 366 6.67 -7.85 15.74
C TYR A 366 7.86 -6.99 15.29
N MET A 367 8.51 -6.29 16.23
CA MET A 367 9.68 -5.46 15.92
C MET A 367 10.92 -6.29 15.53
N LEU A 368 11.00 -7.57 15.91
CA LEU A 368 12.11 -8.44 15.51
C LEU A 368 12.26 -8.53 13.98
N SER A 369 11.16 -8.46 13.23
CA SER A 369 11.21 -8.48 11.75
C SER A 369 11.59 -7.12 11.14
N GLY A 370 11.54 -6.03 11.92
CA GLY A 370 11.83 -4.67 11.45
C GLY A 370 13.13 -4.52 10.65
N PRO A 371 14.28 -5.05 11.12
CA PRO A 371 15.54 -4.95 10.41
C PRO A 371 15.58 -5.65 9.04
N VAL A 372 14.77 -6.69 8.85
CA VAL A 372 14.87 -7.58 7.68
C VAL A 372 13.73 -7.44 6.69
N ILE A 373 12.56 -6.97 7.13
CA ILE A 373 11.35 -6.94 6.29
C ILE A 373 11.52 -6.05 5.04
N GLY A 374 12.31 -4.99 5.13
CA GLY A 374 12.59 -4.11 4.00
C GLY A 374 13.38 -4.80 2.88
N ILE A 375 14.16 -5.83 3.20
CA ILE A 375 14.85 -6.66 2.19
C ILE A 375 13.82 -7.39 1.34
N LEU A 376 12.77 -7.91 1.97
CA LEU A 376 11.68 -8.61 1.28
C LEU A 376 10.95 -7.67 0.32
N PHE A 377 10.51 -6.49 0.78
CA PHE A 377 9.84 -5.50 -0.07
C PHE A 377 10.75 -5.07 -1.23
N MET A 378 12.02 -4.86 -0.95
CA MET A 378 12.98 -4.48 -1.98
C MET A 378 13.19 -5.58 -3.03
N ASN A 379 13.29 -6.84 -2.61
CA ASN A 379 13.41 -7.98 -3.53
C ASN A 379 12.14 -8.15 -4.38
N MET A 380 10.95 -7.98 -3.81
CA MET A 380 9.69 -7.99 -4.55
C MET A 380 9.68 -6.89 -5.62
N ASN A 381 10.04 -5.65 -5.25
CA ASN A 381 10.10 -4.54 -6.20
C ASN A 381 11.16 -4.75 -7.28
N CYS A 382 12.32 -5.34 -6.96
CA CYS A 382 13.32 -5.73 -7.96
C CYS A 382 12.74 -6.73 -8.97
N MET A 383 12.05 -7.78 -8.50
CA MET A 383 11.42 -8.79 -9.37
C MET A 383 10.33 -8.18 -10.27
N GLN A 384 9.51 -7.28 -9.73
CA GLN A 384 8.48 -6.56 -10.48
C GLN A 384 9.11 -5.63 -11.54
N SER A 385 10.15 -4.90 -11.17
CA SER A 385 10.85 -3.95 -12.07
C SER A 385 11.57 -4.61 -13.25
N VAL A 386 11.88 -5.90 -13.15
CA VAL A 386 12.49 -6.67 -14.27
C VAL A 386 11.46 -7.55 -14.99
N GLY A 387 10.16 -7.39 -14.71
CA GLY A 387 9.10 -8.18 -15.34
C GLY A 387 8.99 -9.63 -14.86
N LYS A 388 9.76 -10.05 -13.84
CA LYS A 388 9.72 -11.39 -13.25
C LYS A 388 8.64 -11.50 -12.16
N ALA A 389 7.47 -10.98 -12.44
CA ALA A 389 6.34 -10.84 -11.51
C ALA A 389 5.86 -12.18 -10.92
N PHE A 390 6.00 -13.29 -11.65
CA PHE A 390 5.66 -14.62 -11.16
C PHE A 390 6.37 -14.97 -9.84
N TRP A 391 7.67 -14.67 -9.73
CA TRP A 391 8.44 -14.91 -8.51
C TRP A 391 7.99 -14.01 -7.36
N ALA A 392 7.67 -12.75 -7.66
CA ALA A 392 7.10 -11.84 -6.66
C ALA A 392 5.72 -12.31 -6.18
N THR A 393 4.88 -12.87 -7.07
CA THR A 393 3.58 -13.46 -6.71
C THR A 393 3.76 -14.66 -5.79
N ILE A 394 4.65 -15.58 -6.12
CA ILE A 394 4.95 -16.74 -5.27
C ILE A 394 5.38 -16.26 -3.88
N LEU A 395 6.25 -15.27 -3.81
CA LEU A 395 6.75 -14.74 -2.55
C LEU A 395 5.63 -14.10 -1.71
N SER A 396 4.68 -13.38 -2.33
CA SER A 396 3.51 -12.81 -1.68
C SER A 396 2.60 -13.89 -1.09
N VAL A 397 2.31 -14.93 -1.88
CA VAL A 397 1.47 -16.07 -1.45
C VAL A 397 2.17 -16.87 -0.35
N LEU A 398 3.46 -17.14 -0.51
CA LEU A 398 4.23 -17.87 0.51
C LEU A 398 4.20 -17.13 1.85
N ARG A 399 4.52 -15.84 1.87
CA ARG A 399 4.63 -15.10 3.13
C ARG A 399 3.31 -15.04 3.88
N GLN A 400 2.24 -14.57 3.27
CA GLN A 400 0.99 -14.28 3.98
C GLN A 400 0.01 -15.45 4.02
N GLY A 401 0.07 -16.34 3.03
CA GLY A 401 -0.84 -17.50 2.96
C GLY A 401 -0.19 -18.78 3.49
N VAL A 402 0.76 -19.29 2.72
CA VAL A 402 1.29 -20.65 2.91
C VAL A 402 2.20 -20.78 4.13
N LEU A 403 2.95 -19.74 4.51
CA LEU A 403 3.81 -19.78 5.68
C LEU A 403 3.09 -19.28 6.93
N LEU A 404 2.51 -18.09 6.89
CA LEU A 404 1.96 -17.47 8.11
C LEU A 404 0.79 -18.27 8.69
N ILE A 405 -0.21 -18.59 7.87
CA ILE A 405 -1.44 -19.23 8.39
C ILE A 405 -1.15 -20.59 9.00
N PRO A 406 -0.48 -21.56 8.33
CA PRO A 406 -0.17 -22.84 8.94
C PRO A 406 0.77 -22.70 10.14
N LEU A 407 1.71 -21.75 10.09
CA LEU A 407 2.65 -21.52 11.19
C LEU A 407 1.96 -20.99 12.45
N LEU A 408 0.94 -20.12 12.29
CA LEU A 408 0.12 -19.66 13.42
C LEU A 408 -0.59 -20.82 14.12
N PHE A 409 -1.19 -21.75 13.36
CA PHE A 409 -1.81 -22.93 13.94
C PHE A 409 -0.80 -23.87 14.61
N LEU A 410 0.33 -24.12 13.95
CA LEU A 410 1.40 -24.98 14.49
C LEU A 410 1.98 -24.40 15.78
N LEU A 411 2.34 -23.12 15.78
CA LEU A 411 2.91 -22.46 16.94
C LEU A 411 1.89 -22.27 18.07
N ASN A 412 0.61 -22.11 17.73
CA ASN A 412 -0.48 -22.14 18.71
C ASN A 412 -0.56 -23.50 19.42
N ALA A 413 -0.44 -24.61 18.68
CA ALA A 413 -0.46 -25.95 19.25
C ALA A 413 0.78 -26.25 20.10
N LEU A 414 1.96 -25.75 19.76
CA LEU A 414 3.22 -26.02 20.44
C LEU A 414 3.49 -25.08 21.61
N GLY A 415 3.16 -23.81 21.52
CA GLY A 415 3.56 -22.78 22.48
C GLY A 415 2.41 -21.86 22.93
N GLY A 416 1.16 -22.20 22.58
CA GLY A 416 0.00 -21.38 22.91
C GLY A 416 0.13 -19.94 22.44
N LEU A 417 -0.35 -18.99 23.24
CA LEU A 417 -0.29 -17.57 22.93
C LEU A 417 1.12 -17.06 22.61
N THR A 418 2.14 -17.54 23.35
CA THR A 418 3.53 -17.13 23.09
C THR A 418 3.98 -17.55 21.69
N GLY A 419 3.64 -18.76 21.25
CA GLY A 419 3.91 -19.22 19.89
C GLY A 419 3.26 -18.35 18.84
N VAL A 420 1.98 -18.02 19.01
CA VAL A 420 1.21 -17.16 18.10
C VAL A 420 1.86 -15.77 17.97
N ILE A 421 2.29 -15.16 19.07
CA ILE A 421 2.93 -13.85 19.12
C ILE A 421 4.18 -13.80 18.23
N TYR A 422 5.03 -14.85 18.26
CA TYR A 422 6.25 -14.90 17.45
C TYR A 422 6.04 -15.41 16.02
N GLY A 423 4.83 -15.87 15.66
CA GLY A 423 4.52 -16.44 14.36
C GLY A 423 4.81 -15.51 13.19
N GLN A 424 4.46 -14.23 13.31
CA GLN A 424 4.73 -13.24 12.28
C GLN A 424 6.24 -13.02 12.06
N ALA A 425 7.01 -12.88 13.14
CA ALA A 425 8.44 -12.67 13.05
C ALA A 425 9.15 -13.86 12.38
N LEU A 426 8.82 -15.08 12.80
CA LEU A 426 9.40 -16.29 12.22
C LEU A 426 9.06 -16.42 10.72
N THR A 427 7.80 -16.14 10.34
CA THR A 427 7.37 -16.10 8.94
C THR A 427 8.19 -15.10 8.15
N ASP A 428 8.40 -13.90 8.68
CA ASP A 428 9.14 -12.84 8.00
C ASP A 428 10.61 -13.23 7.76
N TYR A 429 11.27 -13.84 8.71
CA TYR A 429 12.65 -14.35 8.53
C TYR A 429 12.72 -15.42 7.45
N ILE A 430 11.81 -16.41 7.48
CA ILE A 430 11.75 -17.45 6.43
C ILE A 430 11.50 -16.81 5.06
N ALA A 431 10.53 -15.89 4.96
CA ALA A 431 10.19 -15.20 3.72
C ALA A 431 11.36 -14.36 3.19
N VAL A 432 12.12 -13.69 4.05
CA VAL A 432 13.32 -12.94 3.66
C VAL A 432 14.39 -13.87 3.09
N ILE A 433 14.67 -15.01 3.75
CA ILE A 433 15.63 -15.99 3.23
C ILE A 433 15.19 -16.48 1.84
N LEU A 434 13.93 -16.88 1.70
CA LEU A 434 13.37 -17.31 0.42
C LEU A 434 13.45 -16.19 -0.64
N SER A 435 13.16 -14.95 -0.26
CA SER A 435 13.25 -13.81 -1.17
C SER A 435 14.66 -13.59 -1.73
N VAL A 436 15.67 -13.77 -0.89
CA VAL A 436 17.08 -13.63 -1.28
C VAL A 436 17.48 -14.78 -2.22
N LEU A 437 17.06 -16.02 -1.94
CA LEU A 437 17.34 -17.17 -2.79
C LEU A 437 16.66 -17.05 -4.16
N MET A 438 15.39 -16.64 -4.16
CA MET A 438 14.62 -16.43 -5.39
C MET A 438 15.21 -15.28 -6.21
N TRP A 439 15.59 -14.18 -5.58
CA TRP A 439 16.24 -13.06 -6.26
C TRP A 439 17.57 -13.45 -6.90
N ARG A 440 18.42 -14.23 -6.21
CA ARG A 440 19.66 -14.74 -6.79
C ARG A 440 19.42 -15.57 -8.06
N LYS A 441 18.39 -16.43 -8.07
CA LYS A 441 18.00 -17.18 -9.27
C LYS A 441 17.48 -16.26 -10.39
N CYS A 442 16.72 -15.22 -10.04
CA CYS A 442 16.24 -14.24 -11.02
C CYS A 442 17.39 -13.47 -11.69
N ILE A 443 18.39 -13.02 -10.91
CA ILE A 443 19.54 -12.26 -11.44
C ILE A 443 20.32 -13.07 -12.47
N VAL A 444 20.56 -14.37 -12.21
CA VAL A 444 21.29 -15.25 -13.14
C VAL A 444 20.56 -15.40 -14.48
N GLN A 445 19.25 -15.23 -14.50
CA GLN A 445 18.40 -15.34 -15.69
C GLN A 445 18.11 -13.99 -16.36
N LEU A 446 18.75 -12.92 -15.93
CA LEU A 446 18.60 -11.63 -16.60
C LEU A 446 19.49 -11.60 -17.86
N PRO A 447 18.91 -11.21 -19.03
CA PRO A 447 19.62 -11.17 -20.30
C PRO A 447 20.80 -10.20 -20.31
#